data_b863ad984a10badecf1f083b85e82123
#
_entry.id   b863ad984a10badecf1f083b85e82123
#
_cell.length_a   1.000
_cell.length_b   1.000
_cell.length_c   1.000
_cell.angle_alpha   90.00
_cell.angle_beta   90.00
_cell.angle_gamma   90.00
#
_symmetry.space_group_name_H-M   'P 1'
#
loop_
_entity.id
_entity.type
_entity.pdbx_description
1 polymer ?
#
loop_
_entity_poly.entity_id
_entity_poly.type
_entity_poly.pdbx_seq_one_letter_code
_entity_poly.pdbx_strand_id
1 'polypeptide(L)'
;TVPRNTYNNMFKLKYFTVNHINADDIEDAHHTSAKYPKEISEFDQTNLEAEYLDDFIAPFVKSSKIKLACKYLNEYDIKENDTILVVASIEGIYVEDGIIQDDGWLRLDNAKTVAINGLDGYAETKLIERFEYARPKK
;
A
#
# COMPACT_ATOMS: atom_id res chain seq x y z
N THR A 1 -20.18 -7.94 -9.79
CA THR A 1 -19.06 -8.33 -8.90
C THR A 1 -19.42 -7.90 -7.49
N VAL A 2 -19.33 -8.81 -6.51
CA VAL A 2 -19.60 -8.46 -5.10
C VAL A 2 -18.42 -7.62 -4.59
N PRO A 3 -18.65 -6.39 -4.05
CA PRO A 3 -17.57 -5.57 -3.51
C PRO A 3 -16.83 -6.30 -2.39
N ARG A 4 -15.50 -6.15 -2.33
CA ARG A 4 -14.69 -6.73 -1.26
C ARG A 4 -14.85 -5.96 0.05
N ASN A 5 -14.53 -6.60 1.17
CA ASN A 5 -14.56 -5.99 2.51
C ASN A 5 -13.72 -4.71 2.57
N THR A 6 -12.55 -4.71 1.97
CA THR A 6 -11.66 -3.53 1.90
C THR A 6 -12.37 -2.33 1.27
N TYR A 7 -13.04 -2.53 0.14
CA TYR A 7 -13.81 -1.46 -0.51
C TYR A 7 -14.95 -0.95 0.37
N ASN A 8 -15.71 -1.87 0.96
CA ASN A 8 -16.84 -1.52 1.82
C ASN A 8 -16.38 -0.73 3.05
N ASN A 9 -15.28 -1.14 3.67
CA ASN A 9 -14.70 -0.45 4.83
C ASN A 9 -14.17 0.93 4.44
N MET A 10 -13.47 1.04 3.32
CA MET A 10 -12.96 2.31 2.79
C MET A 10 -14.08 3.29 2.49
N PHE A 11 -15.13 2.83 1.82
CA PHE A 11 -16.30 3.65 1.48
C PHE A 11 -17.05 4.12 2.73
N LYS A 12 -17.20 3.23 3.72
CA LYS A 12 -17.95 3.51 4.94
C LYS A 12 -17.19 4.42 5.91
N LEU A 13 -15.92 4.15 6.15
CA LEU A 13 -15.08 4.91 7.09
C LEU A 13 -14.51 6.19 6.51
N LYS A 14 -14.34 6.25 5.18
CA LYS A 14 -13.68 7.35 4.45
C LYS A 14 -12.19 7.51 4.74
N TYR A 15 -11.60 6.69 5.57
CA TYR A 15 -10.17 6.67 5.89
C TYR A 15 -9.61 5.27 5.75
N PHE A 16 -8.42 5.16 5.22
CA PHE A 16 -7.72 3.89 5.06
C PHE A 16 -6.21 4.10 5.02
N THR A 17 -5.46 3.01 5.12
CA THR A 17 -4.01 3.04 5.01
C THR A 17 -3.54 2.24 3.81
N VAL A 18 -2.43 2.67 3.23
CA VAL A 18 -1.67 1.90 2.23
C VAL A 18 -0.33 1.57 2.84
N ASN A 19 0.02 0.29 2.85
CA ASN A 19 1.24 -0.20 3.46
C ASN A 19 2.05 -0.95 2.40
N HIS A 20 3.28 -0.52 2.16
CA HIS A 20 4.15 -1.21 1.21
C HIS A 20 4.54 -2.57 1.75
N ILE A 21 4.46 -3.59 0.90
CA ILE A 21 4.94 -4.93 1.21
C ILE A 21 6.45 -4.94 1.07
N ASN A 22 7.16 -5.41 2.10
CA ASN A 22 8.59 -5.67 2.03
C ASN A 22 8.89 -7.17 1.86
N ALA A 23 10.11 -7.49 1.47
CA ALA A 23 10.52 -8.86 1.16
C ALA A 23 10.36 -9.86 2.32
N ASP A 24 10.35 -9.38 3.56
CA ASP A 24 10.23 -10.24 4.74
C ASP A 24 8.76 -10.65 5.02
N ASP A 25 7.79 -9.96 4.44
CA ASP A 25 6.37 -10.14 4.72
C ASP A 25 5.57 -10.72 3.53
N ILE A 26 6.23 -11.22 2.49
CA ILE A 26 5.59 -11.64 1.23
C ILE A 26 4.50 -12.68 1.47
N GLU A 27 4.79 -13.73 2.21
CA GLU A 27 3.85 -14.83 2.44
C GLU A 27 2.59 -14.35 3.16
N ASP A 28 2.75 -13.62 4.25
CA ASP A 28 1.63 -13.07 5.02
C ASP A 28 0.83 -12.05 4.19
N ALA A 29 1.52 -11.15 3.47
CA ALA A 29 0.88 -10.17 2.62
C ALA A 29 0.08 -10.83 1.49
N HIS A 30 0.62 -11.86 0.86
CA HIS A 30 -0.09 -12.64 -0.17
C HIS A 30 -1.36 -13.27 0.41
N HIS A 31 -1.26 -13.82 1.62
CA HIS A 31 -2.40 -14.46 2.29
C HIS A 31 -3.54 -13.48 2.59
N THR A 32 -3.28 -12.18 2.75
CA THR A 32 -4.34 -11.18 2.92
C THR A 32 -5.28 -11.06 1.72
N SER A 33 -4.87 -11.57 0.55
CA SER A 33 -5.73 -11.59 -0.64
C SER A 33 -6.79 -12.69 -0.61
N ALA A 34 -6.73 -13.62 0.34
CA ALA A 34 -7.74 -14.65 0.53
C ALA A 34 -9.09 -14.03 0.94
N LYS A 35 -10.18 -14.66 0.50
CA LYS A 35 -11.54 -14.18 0.78
C LYS A 35 -12.01 -14.72 2.13
N TYR A 36 -11.80 -13.93 3.18
CA TYR A 36 -12.35 -14.24 4.50
C TYR A 36 -13.76 -13.68 4.69
N PRO A 37 -14.59 -14.29 5.56
CA PRO A 37 -15.84 -13.69 6.01
C PRO A 37 -15.59 -12.31 6.63
N LYS A 38 -16.60 -11.44 6.57
CA LYS A 38 -16.52 -10.05 7.05
C LYS A 38 -16.08 -9.92 8.52
N GLU A 39 -16.40 -10.93 9.34
CA GLU A 39 -16.11 -10.96 10.77
C GLU A 39 -14.68 -11.36 11.09
N ILE A 40 -13.92 -11.84 10.10
CA ILE A 40 -12.54 -12.29 10.28
C ILE A 40 -11.60 -11.23 9.72
N SER A 41 -10.69 -10.73 10.57
CA SER A 41 -9.63 -9.83 10.15
C SER A 41 -8.45 -10.63 9.58
N GLU A 42 -7.87 -10.16 8.50
CA GLU A 42 -6.65 -10.72 7.93
C GLU A 42 -5.48 -10.64 8.92
N PHE A 43 -5.47 -9.68 9.84
CA PHE A 43 -4.48 -9.62 10.92
C PHE A 43 -4.54 -10.84 11.84
N ASP A 44 -5.74 -11.41 12.06
CA ASP A 44 -5.91 -12.60 12.88
C ASP A 44 -5.47 -13.89 12.17
N GLN A 45 -5.36 -13.86 10.85
CA GLN A 45 -5.03 -15.00 10.01
C GLN A 45 -3.60 -14.98 9.45
N THR A 46 -2.83 -13.96 9.79
CA THR A 46 -1.44 -13.80 9.39
C THR A 46 -0.58 -13.44 10.59
N ASN A 47 0.74 -13.39 10.41
CA ASN A 47 1.66 -12.89 11.43
C ASN A 47 1.83 -11.36 11.38
N LEU A 48 1.08 -10.69 10.51
CA LEU A 48 1.07 -9.21 10.44
C LEU A 48 0.39 -8.64 11.67
N GLU A 49 0.98 -7.61 12.25
CA GLU A 49 0.44 -6.90 13.41
C GLU A 49 -0.13 -5.54 12.99
N ALA A 50 -1.30 -5.22 13.56
CA ALA A 50 -1.90 -3.90 13.41
C ALA A 50 -1.22 -2.88 14.33
N GLU A 51 -1.07 -1.66 13.84
CA GLU A 51 -0.52 -0.52 14.59
C GLU A 51 -1.36 0.72 14.30
N TYR A 52 -1.62 1.53 15.32
CA TYR A 52 -2.32 2.81 15.18
C TYR A 52 -1.34 3.95 15.44
N LEU A 53 -1.28 4.92 14.54
CA LEU A 53 -0.35 6.06 14.60
C LEU A 53 -1.12 7.38 14.59
N ASP A 54 -0.69 8.33 15.43
CA ASP A 54 -1.20 9.72 15.45
C ASP A 54 -2.73 9.85 15.49
N ASP A 55 -3.39 8.99 16.26
CA ASP A 55 -4.85 8.95 16.39
C ASP A 55 -5.60 8.72 15.06
N PHE A 56 -4.92 8.21 14.04
CA PHE A 56 -5.54 7.85 12.78
C PHE A 56 -6.48 6.64 12.98
N ILE A 57 -7.71 6.74 12.45
CA ILE A 57 -8.78 5.78 12.73
C ILE A 57 -8.53 4.39 12.15
N ALA A 58 -7.81 4.28 11.04
CA ALA A 58 -7.51 3.01 10.37
C ALA A 58 -6.17 2.45 10.82
N PRO A 59 -6.04 1.11 10.95
CA PRO A 59 -4.78 0.50 11.34
C PRO A 59 -3.75 0.51 10.20
N PHE A 60 -2.49 0.58 10.60
CA PHE A 60 -1.33 0.33 9.73
C PHE A 60 -0.81 -1.09 9.94
N VAL A 61 -0.07 -1.61 8.98
CA VAL A 61 0.72 -2.82 9.16
C VAL A 61 2.04 -2.42 9.83
N LYS A 62 2.26 -2.90 11.04
CA LYS A 62 3.41 -2.50 11.88
C LYS A 62 4.76 -2.72 11.21
N SER A 63 4.95 -3.85 10.52
CA SER A 63 6.19 -4.22 9.84
C SER A 63 6.44 -3.48 8.53
N SER A 64 5.44 -2.78 7.98
CA SER A 64 5.62 -2.00 6.76
C SER A 64 6.56 -0.81 7.01
N LYS A 65 7.50 -0.61 6.11
CA LYS A 65 8.52 0.46 6.23
C LYS A 65 8.10 1.77 5.57
N ILE A 66 7.07 1.73 4.73
CA ILE A 66 6.46 2.89 4.09
C ILE A 66 4.96 2.74 4.23
N LYS A 67 4.33 3.69 4.92
CA LYS A 67 2.90 3.66 5.24
C LYS A 67 2.27 4.98 4.86
N LEU A 68 1.10 4.92 4.24
CA LEU A 68 0.33 6.10 3.84
C LEU A 68 -0.99 6.12 4.61
N ALA A 69 -1.29 7.24 5.24
CA ALA A 69 -2.62 7.54 5.79
C ALA A 69 -3.43 8.26 4.71
N CYS A 70 -4.56 7.71 4.33
CA CYS A 70 -5.35 8.19 3.19
C CYS A 70 -6.79 8.52 3.59
N LYS A 71 -7.32 9.54 2.92
CA LYS A 71 -8.73 9.91 3.02
C LYS A 71 -9.41 9.72 1.65
N TYR A 72 -10.47 8.94 1.63
CA TYR A 72 -11.30 8.75 0.44
C TYR A 72 -11.90 10.10 0.00
N LEU A 73 -11.74 10.44 -1.26
CA LEU A 73 -12.31 11.66 -1.86
C LEU A 73 -13.44 11.36 -2.82
N ASN A 74 -13.23 10.44 -3.76
CA ASN A 74 -14.19 10.14 -4.82
C ASN A 74 -13.91 8.78 -5.45
N GLU A 75 -14.84 8.30 -6.25
CA GLU A 75 -14.68 7.07 -7.01
C GLU A 75 -15.33 7.18 -8.39
N TYR A 76 -14.83 6.40 -9.33
CA TYR A 76 -15.33 6.36 -10.71
C TYR A 76 -15.48 4.90 -11.14
N ASP A 77 -16.66 4.55 -11.66
CA ASP A 77 -16.89 3.23 -12.23
C ASP A 77 -16.22 3.13 -13.61
N ILE A 78 -15.42 2.09 -13.79
CA ILE A 78 -14.83 1.74 -15.09
C ILE A 78 -15.61 0.55 -15.65
N LYS A 79 -16.56 0.84 -16.51
CA LYS A 79 -17.51 -0.15 -17.04
C LYS A 79 -16.85 -1.20 -17.93
N GLU A 80 -15.76 -0.82 -18.57
CA GLU A 80 -15.05 -1.68 -19.53
C GLU A 80 -14.48 -2.94 -18.88
N ASN A 81 -14.16 -2.91 -17.61
CA ASN A 81 -13.61 -4.06 -16.88
C ASN A 81 -14.29 -4.31 -15.53
N ASP A 82 -15.40 -3.65 -15.27
CA ASP A 82 -16.17 -3.78 -14.02
C ASP A 82 -15.33 -3.54 -12.77
N THR A 83 -14.55 -2.46 -12.80
CA THR A 83 -13.73 -2.00 -11.65
C THR A 83 -14.13 -0.61 -11.19
N ILE A 84 -13.63 -0.23 -10.02
CA ILE A 84 -13.82 1.09 -9.43
C ILE A 84 -12.44 1.74 -9.23
N LEU A 85 -12.28 2.97 -9.76
CA LEU A 85 -11.12 3.79 -9.49
C LEU A 85 -11.42 4.67 -8.27
N VAL A 86 -10.70 4.45 -7.18
CA VAL A 86 -10.81 5.28 -5.97
C VAL A 86 -9.75 6.36 -5.99
N VAL A 87 -10.16 7.60 -5.72
CA VAL A 87 -9.26 8.74 -5.55
C VAL A 87 -9.25 9.14 -4.07
N ALA A 88 -8.07 9.26 -3.52
CA ALA A 88 -7.87 9.62 -2.11
C ALA A 88 -6.78 10.68 -1.96
N SER A 89 -6.86 11.48 -0.91
CA SER A 89 -5.77 12.33 -0.49
C SER A 89 -4.84 11.58 0.45
N ILE A 90 -3.55 11.91 0.39
CA ILE A 90 -2.55 11.43 1.35
C ILE A 90 -2.49 12.43 2.49
N GLU A 91 -2.94 12.01 3.67
CA GLU A 91 -2.96 12.85 4.88
C GLU A 91 -1.66 12.76 5.67
N GLY A 92 -0.94 11.66 5.54
CA GLY A 92 0.34 11.46 6.20
C GLY A 92 1.14 10.33 5.57
N ILE A 93 2.46 10.46 5.66
CA ILE A 93 3.42 9.46 5.17
C ILE A 93 4.36 9.12 6.32
N TYR A 94 4.51 7.83 6.59
CA TYR A 94 5.40 7.28 7.60
C TYR A 94 6.47 6.45 6.91
N VAL A 95 7.73 6.84 7.10
CA VAL A 95 8.87 6.23 6.42
C VAL A 95 9.94 5.91 7.47
N GLU A 96 10.45 4.68 7.49
CA GLU A 96 11.59 4.32 8.32
C GLU A 96 12.85 5.11 7.94
N ASP A 97 13.74 5.29 8.91
CA ASP A 97 15.02 5.96 8.71
C ASP A 97 15.85 5.25 7.62
N GLY A 98 16.58 6.04 6.83
CA GLY A 98 17.46 5.54 5.77
C GLY A 98 16.78 5.26 4.44
N ILE A 99 15.47 5.47 4.32
CA ILE A 99 14.71 5.26 3.09
C ILE A 99 14.54 6.56 2.30
N ILE A 100 14.22 7.66 2.99
CA ILE A 100 14.04 8.96 2.36
C ILE A 100 15.38 9.62 2.10
N GLN A 101 15.58 10.15 0.89
CA GLN A 101 16.77 10.89 0.49
C GLN A 101 16.59 12.39 0.79
N ASP A 102 17.67 13.17 0.74
CA ASP A 102 17.66 14.60 1.08
C ASP A 102 16.69 15.42 0.22
N ASP A 103 16.45 14.99 -1.01
CA ASP A 103 15.50 15.62 -1.94
C ASP A 103 14.07 15.10 -1.82
N GLY A 104 13.79 14.24 -0.84
CA GLY A 104 12.48 13.65 -0.60
C GLY A 104 12.18 12.37 -1.40
N TRP A 105 13.11 11.92 -2.23
CA TRP A 105 12.93 10.69 -3.00
C TRP A 105 13.04 9.45 -2.11
N LEU A 106 12.12 8.49 -2.28
CA LEU A 106 12.11 7.26 -1.49
C LEU A 106 12.93 6.18 -2.17
N ARG A 107 13.92 5.66 -1.48
CA ARG A 107 14.74 4.56 -1.94
C ARG A 107 14.09 3.23 -1.58
N LEU A 108 13.29 2.70 -2.51
CA LEU A 108 12.45 1.52 -2.28
C LEU A 108 13.26 0.23 -2.05
N ASP A 109 14.44 0.12 -2.64
CA ASP A 109 15.34 -1.01 -2.41
C ASP A 109 15.87 -1.03 -0.95
N ASN A 110 16.14 0.14 -0.35
CA ASN A 110 16.50 0.22 1.07
C ASN A 110 15.36 -0.21 1.98
N ALA A 111 14.11 -0.03 1.55
CA ALA A 111 12.92 -0.50 2.25
C ALA A 111 12.62 -1.98 1.99
N LYS A 112 13.38 -2.64 1.13
CA LYS A 112 13.07 -3.98 0.61
C LYS A 112 11.66 -4.08 0.04
N THR A 113 11.14 -2.99 -0.51
CA THR A 113 9.83 -2.96 -1.15
C THR A 113 9.82 -3.90 -2.35
N VAL A 114 8.79 -4.73 -2.43
CA VAL A 114 8.65 -5.68 -3.53
C VAL A 114 7.81 -5.11 -4.67
N ALA A 115 8.13 -5.55 -5.88
CA ALA A 115 7.25 -5.40 -7.04
C ALA A 115 6.42 -6.66 -7.19
N ILE A 116 5.16 -6.50 -7.59
CA ILE A 116 4.27 -7.63 -7.84
C ILE A 116 4.10 -7.77 -9.35
N ASN A 117 4.50 -8.93 -9.87
CA ASN A 117 4.37 -9.27 -11.27
C ASN A 117 3.16 -10.19 -11.44
N GLY A 118 2.13 -9.71 -12.13
CA GLY A 118 0.86 -10.42 -12.21
C GLY A 118 0.12 -10.41 -10.86
N LEU A 119 -0.42 -11.55 -10.47
CA LEU A 119 -1.20 -11.68 -9.23
C LEU A 119 -0.44 -12.36 -8.09
N ASP A 120 0.67 -12.99 -8.37
CA ASP A 120 1.32 -13.94 -7.45
C ASP A 120 2.85 -13.95 -7.52
N GLY A 121 3.46 -13.19 -8.42
CA GLY A 121 4.91 -13.09 -8.54
C GLY A 121 5.46 -11.91 -7.75
N TYR A 122 6.35 -12.17 -6.81
CA TYR A 122 6.99 -11.13 -5.99
C TYR A 122 8.47 -11.03 -6.33
N ALA A 123 8.96 -9.81 -6.52
CA ALA A 123 10.36 -9.54 -6.84
C ALA A 123 10.90 -8.42 -5.97
N GLU A 124 12.13 -8.55 -5.51
CA GLU A 124 12.84 -7.46 -4.87
C GLU A 124 13.22 -6.39 -5.90
N THR A 125 13.13 -5.13 -5.51
CA THR A 125 13.57 -4.03 -6.34
C THR A 125 15.05 -3.74 -6.11
N LYS A 126 15.74 -3.31 -7.18
CA LYS A 126 17.14 -2.87 -7.13
C LYS A 126 17.26 -1.59 -7.95
N LEU A 127 17.69 -0.52 -7.31
CA LEU A 127 18.00 0.71 -8.02
C LEU A 127 19.20 0.47 -8.96
N ILE A 128 19.00 0.71 -10.24
CA ILE A 128 20.06 0.61 -11.26
C ILE A 128 20.65 1.98 -11.53
N GLU A 129 19.79 2.96 -11.78
CA GLU A 129 20.19 4.30 -12.16
C GLU A 129 19.11 5.31 -11.78
N ARG A 130 19.49 6.54 -11.49
CA ARG A 130 18.61 7.68 -11.29
C ARG A 130 19.12 8.86 -12.09
N PHE A 131 18.31 9.36 -13.02
CA PHE A 131 18.66 10.45 -13.91
C PHE A 131 18.06 11.77 -13.43
N GLU A 132 18.72 12.86 -13.81
CA GLU A 132 18.12 14.19 -13.73
C GLU A 132 16.95 14.31 -14.72
N TYR A 133 16.12 15.33 -14.53
CA TYR A 133 15.01 15.60 -15.45
C TYR A 133 15.50 15.71 -16.89
N ALA A 134 14.91 14.89 -17.76
CA ALA A 134 15.28 14.87 -19.17
C ALA A 134 14.94 16.18 -19.88
N ARG A 135 15.91 16.79 -20.52
CA ARG A 135 15.75 18.00 -21.33
C ARG A 135 16.10 17.70 -22.78
N PRO A 136 15.55 18.45 -23.76
CA PRO A 136 15.93 18.26 -25.13
C PRO A 136 17.47 18.42 -25.32
N LYS A 137 18.06 17.55 -26.12
CA LYS A 137 19.46 17.68 -26.48
C LYS A 137 19.64 18.92 -27.36
N LYS A 138 20.70 19.65 -27.13
CA LYS A 138 21.08 20.80 -27.96
C LYS A 138 21.68 20.35 -29.30
#